data_5740098f8af5701f71a04d0ce6084191
#
_entry.id   5740098f8af5701f71a04d0ce6084191
#
_cell.length_a   1.000
_cell.length_b   1.000
_cell.length_c   1.000
_cell.angle_alpha   90.00
_cell.angle_beta   90.00
_cell.angle_gamma   90.00
#
_symmetry.space_group_name_H-M   'P 1'
#
loop_
_entity.id
_entity.type
_entity.pdbx_description
1 polymer ?
#
loop_
_entity_poly.entity_id
_entity_poly.type
_entity_poly.pdbx_seq_one_letter_code
_entity_poly.pdbx_strand_id
1 'polypeptide(L)' 'MNNIKQVIKNSGYRKNWIAEQIGVKPSHISMWISGELIASKPRIRAMCKILKCKVADLFPKVEDGNG' A
#
# COMPACT_ATOMS: atom_id res chain seq x y z
N MET A 1 4.65 4.27 -10.63
CA MET A 1 3.56 3.31 -10.70
C MET A 1 3.73 2.26 -9.64
N ASN A 2 2.63 1.75 -9.09
CA ASN A 2 2.70 0.78 -7.99
C ASN A 2 1.65 -0.31 -8.19
N ASN A 3 1.75 -1.35 -7.36
CA ASN A 3 0.85 -2.49 -7.39
C ASN A 3 -0.12 -2.53 -6.23
N ILE A 4 -0.30 -1.42 -5.55
CA ILE A 4 -1.15 -1.39 -4.35
C ILE A 4 -2.55 -1.92 -4.65
N LYS A 5 -3.15 -1.42 -5.72
CA LYS A 5 -4.51 -1.83 -6.10
C LYS A 5 -4.59 -3.34 -6.34
N GLN A 6 -3.60 -3.88 -7.04
CA GLN A 6 -3.59 -5.30 -7.37
C GLN A 6 -3.41 -6.16 -6.11
N VAL A 7 -2.52 -5.75 -5.22
CA VAL A 7 -2.26 -6.49 -3.99
C VAL A 7 -3.51 -6.47 -3.09
N ILE A 8 -4.15 -5.32 -2.99
CA ILE A 8 -5.38 -5.21 -2.20
C ILE A 8 -6.47 -6.11 -2.80
N LYS A 9 -6.62 -6.07 -4.11
CA LYS A 9 -7.61 -6.90 -4.79
C LYS A 9 -7.36 -8.38 -4.54
N ASN A 10 -6.10 -8.80 -4.63
CA ASN A 10 -5.74 -10.18 -4.42
C ASN A 10 -5.91 -10.63 -2.97
N SER A 11 -5.82 -9.71 -2.03
CA SER A 11 -5.95 -10.04 -0.62
C SER A 11 -7.38 -10.35 -0.20
N GLY A 12 -8.35 -9.83 -0.95
CA GLY A 12 -9.75 -9.96 -0.59
C GLY A 12 -10.22 -8.96 0.46
N TYR A 13 -9.33 -8.16 1.00
CA TYR A 13 -9.70 -7.12 1.97
C TYR A 13 -10.22 -5.89 1.27
N ARG A 14 -11.10 -5.15 1.96
CA ARG A 14 -11.63 -3.90 1.43
C ARG A 14 -10.74 -2.73 1.84
N LYS A 15 -10.68 -1.71 0.98
CA LYS A 15 -9.91 -0.50 1.27
C LYS A 15 -10.33 0.13 2.59
N ASN A 16 -11.63 0.17 2.86
CA ASN A 16 -12.13 0.76 4.09
C ASN A 16 -11.56 0.05 5.32
N TRP A 17 -11.57 -1.27 5.28
CA TRP A 17 -11.03 -2.05 6.39
C TRP A 17 -9.52 -1.84 6.56
N ILE A 18 -8.81 -1.86 5.44
CA ILE A 18 -7.36 -1.66 5.46
C ILE A 18 -7.03 -0.28 6.02
N ALA A 19 -7.75 0.75 5.56
CA ALA A 19 -7.55 2.11 6.04
C ALA A 19 -7.75 2.21 7.54
N GLU A 20 -8.77 1.54 8.03
CA GLU A 20 -9.07 1.52 9.46
C GLU A 20 -7.93 0.88 10.25
N GLN A 21 -7.39 -0.22 9.74
CA GLN A 21 -6.27 -0.91 10.41
C GLN A 21 -5.01 -0.06 10.44
N ILE A 22 -4.78 0.72 9.40
CA ILE A 22 -3.61 1.59 9.32
C ILE A 22 -3.81 2.89 10.09
N GLY A 23 -5.06 3.32 10.23
CA GLY A 23 -5.39 4.58 10.89
C GLY A 23 -5.44 5.75 9.93
N VAL A 24 -5.82 5.52 8.68
CA VAL A 24 -5.98 6.56 7.66
C VAL A 24 -7.36 6.46 7.06
N LYS A 25 -7.71 7.43 6.22
CA LYS A 25 -8.99 7.41 5.51
C LYS A 25 -8.87 6.58 4.24
N PRO A 26 -9.97 5.96 3.79
CA PRO A 26 -9.94 5.21 2.52
C PRO A 26 -9.48 6.06 1.34
N SER A 27 -9.78 7.36 1.36
CA SER A 27 -9.32 8.25 0.30
C SER A 27 -7.81 8.34 0.23
N HIS A 28 -7.12 8.21 1.36
CA HIS A 28 -5.66 8.19 1.36
C HIS A 28 -5.12 7.00 0.57
N ILE A 29 -5.76 5.84 0.76
CA ILE A 29 -5.34 4.64 0.01
C ILE A 29 -5.56 4.85 -1.48
N SER A 30 -6.69 5.44 -1.86
CA SER A 30 -6.95 5.74 -3.27
C SER A 30 -5.90 6.67 -3.85
N MET A 31 -5.48 7.67 -3.08
CA MET A 31 -4.44 8.59 -3.51
C MET A 31 -3.07 7.93 -3.60
N TRP A 32 -2.80 6.96 -2.74
CA TRP A 32 -1.56 6.17 -2.85
C TRP A 32 -1.58 5.34 -4.13
N ILE A 33 -2.72 4.76 -4.46
CA ILE A 33 -2.88 3.96 -5.68
C ILE A 33 -2.65 4.83 -6.92
N SER A 34 -3.22 6.03 -6.93
CA SER A 34 -3.10 6.92 -8.09
C SER A 34 -1.73 7.61 -8.18
N GLY A 35 -0.99 7.63 -7.06
CA GLY A 35 0.29 8.31 -7.01
C GLY A 35 0.19 9.77 -6.61
N GLU A 36 -1.02 10.28 -6.34
CA GLU A 36 -1.20 11.66 -5.89
C GLU A 36 -0.56 11.91 -4.54
N LEU A 37 -0.53 10.88 -3.71
CA LEU A 37 0.02 10.97 -2.37
C LEU A 37 0.95 9.78 -2.15
N ILE A 38 2.10 10.05 -1.57
CA ILE A 38 3.07 9.02 -1.25
C ILE A 38 2.91 8.61 0.21
N ALA A 39 2.71 7.32 0.43
CA ALA A 39 2.58 6.81 1.79
C ALA A 39 3.91 6.90 2.53
N SER A 40 3.86 7.26 3.81
CA SER A 40 5.06 7.27 4.64
C SER A 40 5.53 5.84 4.88
N LYS A 41 6.81 5.70 5.23
CA LYS A 41 7.38 4.38 5.48
C LYS A 41 6.62 3.59 6.55
N PRO A 42 6.24 4.19 7.69
CA PRO A 42 5.46 3.44 8.68
C PRO A 42 4.13 2.92 8.13
N ARG A 43 3.49 3.71 7.27
CA ARG A 43 2.22 3.29 6.68
C ARG A 43 2.40 2.20 5.65
N ILE A 44 3.49 2.29 4.87
CA ILE A 44 3.82 1.22 3.92
C ILE A 44 4.08 -0.08 4.67
N ARG A 45 4.81 -0.02 5.78
CA ARG A 45 5.09 -1.20 6.59
C ARG A 45 3.81 -1.80 7.18
N ALA A 46 2.92 -0.93 7.66
CA ALA A 46 1.64 -1.38 8.20
C ALA A 46 0.83 -2.08 7.13
N MET A 47 0.80 -1.52 5.93
CA MET A 47 0.10 -2.12 4.81
C MET A 47 0.68 -3.49 4.45
N CYS A 48 2.00 -3.59 4.40
CA CYS A 48 2.68 -4.85 4.11
C CYS A 48 2.34 -5.91 5.15
N LYS A 49 2.30 -5.52 6.41
CA LYS A 49 1.97 -6.43 7.49
C LYS A 49 0.54 -6.96 7.36
N ILE A 50 -0.40 -6.06 7.10
CA ILE A 50 -1.81 -6.42 6.94
C ILE A 50 -2.02 -7.32 5.73
N LEU A 51 -1.40 -6.96 4.62
CA LEU A 51 -1.55 -7.68 3.35
C LEU A 51 -0.61 -8.87 3.24
N LYS A 52 0.26 -9.05 4.22
CA LYS A 52 1.24 -10.16 4.24
C LYS A 52 2.07 -10.18 2.97
N CYS A 53 2.60 -9.02 2.63
CA CYS A 53 3.41 -8.85 1.43
C CYS A 53 4.66 -8.04 1.76
N LYS A 54 5.54 -7.93 0.78
CA LYS A 54 6.76 -7.14 0.92
C LYS A 54 6.58 -5.78 0.27
N VAL A 55 7.44 -4.83 0.65
CA VAL A 55 7.42 -3.50 0.02
C VAL A 55 7.59 -3.62 -1.49
N ALA A 56 8.45 -4.54 -1.93
CA ALA A 56 8.67 -4.75 -3.36
C ALA A 56 7.42 -5.22 -4.09
N ASP A 57 6.50 -5.87 -3.37
CA ASP A 57 5.23 -6.30 -3.97
C ASP A 57 4.32 -5.11 -4.25
N LEU A 58 4.41 -4.08 -3.42
CA LEU A 58 3.60 -2.87 -3.58
C LEU A 58 4.25 -1.88 -4.55
N PHE A 59 5.57 -1.79 -4.51
CA PHE A 59 6.34 -0.84 -5.32
C PHE A 59 7.47 -1.57 -6.03
N PRO A 60 7.14 -2.32 -7.10
CA PRO A 60 8.15 -3.16 -7.76
C PRO A 60 9.33 -2.40 -8.34
N LYS A 61 9.16 -1.11 -8.61
CA LYS A 61 10.23 -0.29 -9.19
C LYS A 61 11.12 0.37 -8.17
N VAL A 62 10.82 0.19 -6.90
CA VAL A 62 11.63 0.76 -5.82
C VAL A 62 12.63 -0.29 -5.39
N GLU A 63 13.85 -0.08 -5.72
CA GLU A 63 14.84 -1.02 -5.27
C GLU A 63 16.03 -0.38 -4.72
N ASP A 64 15.66 -0.71 -5.21
CA ASP A 64 16.37 -0.45 -5.04
C ASP A 64 17.15 0.04 -4.89
N GLY A 65 17.21 -0.03 -4.95
CA GLY A 65 17.76 0.28 -4.86
C GLY A 65 18.40 0.54 -4.62
N ASN A 66 18.46 0.57 -4.73
CA ASN A 66 18.85 0.80 -4.52
C ASN A 66 19.13 0.96 -4.35
N GLY A 67 19.10 0.71 -4.41
CA GLY A 67 19.30 0.81 -4.29
C GLY A 67 19.44 0.92 -4.22
#